data_795850d9be98cd580ec00303691f1b50
#
_entry.id   795850d9be98cd580ec00303691f1b50
#
_cell.length_a   1.000
_cell.length_b   1.000
_cell.length_c   1.000
_cell.angle_alpha   90.00
_cell.angle_beta   90.00
_cell.angle_gamma   90.00
#
_symmetry.space_group_name_H-M   'P 1'
#
loop_
_entity.id
_entity.type
_entity.pdbx_description
1 polymer ?
#
loop_
_entity_poly.entity_id
_entity_poly.type
_entity_poly.pdbx_seq_one_letter_code
_entity_poly.pdbx_strand_id
1 'polypeptide(L)'
;AISEDDDTIVLNGSTGPHTQPKFTGELKEADSKVAHSLVLGWNDNGGKIIKELDNYVAPGSTLTIMADLSEQDMALIEVIRDEISNIKVTHLKGEISDKKTLVSLNVGNFSNIIVLSYKYLEIQESDAKTLICLLHLRNICEQYDQDFNIVTEMLDLKNRELGVVAKADDFIVGDNLVSLLLSQLSENRTLKKVYDELFRSEGSEIYLKPASRYVQLGKEVDYNTIVANAAAL
;
A
#
# COMPACT_ATOMS: atom_id res chain seq x y z
N ALA A 1 -7.65 8.87 -19.94
CA ALA A 1 -7.07 7.83 -20.81
C ALA A 1 -5.59 7.69 -20.44
N ILE A 2 -5.11 6.46 -20.34
CA ILE A 2 -3.68 6.15 -20.19
C ILE A 2 -3.23 5.62 -21.54
N SER A 3 -2.23 6.25 -22.13
CA SER A 3 -1.70 5.91 -23.45
C SER A 3 -0.18 5.86 -23.38
N GLU A 4 0.46 5.09 -24.28
CA GLU A 4 1.94 5.02 -24.38
C GLU A 4 2.55 6.35 -24.83
N ASP A 5 1.81 7.12 -25.63
CA ASP A 5 2.26 8.40 -26.18
C ASP A 5 1.02 9.29 -26.42
N ASP A 6 1.19 10.62 -26.38
CA ASP A 6 0.12 11.58 -26.61
C ASP A 6 -0.50 11.42 -28.01
N ASP A 7 0.29 11.04 -28.99
CA ASP A 7 -0.13 10.82 -30.38
C ASP A 7 -0.96 9.53 -30.57
N THR A 8 -1.00 8.63 -29.57
CA THR A 8 -1.74 7.38 -29.63
C THR A 8 -3.12 7.45 -28.97
N ILE A 9 -3.48 8.60 -28.39
CA ILE A 9 -4.80 8.82 -27.79
C ILE A 9 -5.85 8.95 -28.89
N VAL A 10 -6.59 7.87 -29.17
CA VAL A 10 -7.74 7.90 -30.06
C VAL A 10 -9.01 8.08 -29.23
N LEU A 11 -9.61 9.26 -29.32
CA LEU A 11 -10.95 9.50 -28.77
C LEU A 11 -11.96 8.82 -29.72
N ASN A 12 -12.43 7.65 -29.33
CA ASN A 12 -13.43 6.94 -30.11
C ASN A 12 -14.76 7.68 -29.96
N GLY A 13 -15.19 8.38 -31.00
CA GLY A 13 -16.42 9.21 -31.04
C GLY A 13 -17.72 8.41 -31.13
N SER A 14 -17.74 7.12 -30.80
CA SER A 14 -18.95 6.31 -30.81
C SER A 14 -19.83 6.64 -29.60
N THR A 15 -20.71 7.60 -29.76
CA THR A 15 -21.81 7.93 -28.83
C THR A 15 -23.08 7.10 -29.12
N GLY A 16 -22.92 5.87 -29.59
CA GLY A 16 -24.07 4.99 -29.81
C GLY A 16 -24.70 4.53 -28.48
N PRO A 17 -26.02 4.39 -28.40
CA PRO A 17 -26.67 3.84 -27.21
C PRO A 17 -26.21 2.40 -27.00
N HIS A 18 -25.54 2.13 -25.90
CA HIS A 18 -25.10 0.79 -25.52
C HIS A 18 -26.33 0.04 -24.97
N THR A 19 -26.82 -0.93 -25.70
CA THR A 19 -28.00 -1.75 -25.35
C THR A 19 -27.64 -3.05 -24.67
N GLN A 20 -26.62 -3.03 -23.81
CA GLN A 20 -26.31 -4.25 -23.06
C GLN A 20 -27.15 -4.35 -21.79
N PRO A 21 -27.62 -5.55 -21.41
CA PRO A 21 -28.44 -5.71 -20.22
C PRO A 21 -27.64 -5.23 -18.96
N LYS A 22 -28.30 -4.42 -18.15
CA LYS A 22 -27.75 -4.00 -16.88
C LYS A 22 -27.41 -5.24 -16.03
N PHE A 23 -26.19 -5.29 -15.54
CA PHE A 23 -25.80 -6.29 -14.56
C PHE A 23 -26.41 -5.89 -13.22
N THR A 24 -27.30 -6.73 -12.68
CA THR A 24 -27.90 -6.56 -11.35
C THR A 24 -27.15 -7.40 -10.33
N GLY A 25 -25.84 -7.17 -10.19
CA GLY A 25 -25.06 -7.74 -9.10
C GLY A 25 -25.36 -7.00 -7.80
N GLU A 26 -25.47 -7.70 -6.68
CA GLU A 26 -25.56 -7.06 -5.38
C GLU A 26 -24.29 -6.26 -5.10
N LEU A 27 -24.47 -4.96 -4.92
CA LEU A 27 -23.46 -4.08 -4.37
C LEU A 27 -23.23 -4.44 -2.90
N LYS A 28 -22.15 -5.12 -2.62
CA LYS A 28 -21.57 -5.02 -1.29
C LYS A 28 -20.67 -3.79 -1.32
N GLU A 29 -21.14 -2.72 -0.67
CA GLU A 29 -20.22 -1.65 -0.24
C GLU A 29 -19.01 -2.31 0.42
N ALA A 30 -17.82 -1.90 0.02
CA ALA A 30 -16.63 -2.30 0.74
C ALA A 30 -16.66 -1.48 2.05
N ASP A 31 -17.35 -2.02 3.06
CA ASP A 31 -17.20 -1.50 4.41
C ASP A 31 -15.71 -1.45 4.72
N SER A 32 -15.24 -0.30 5.17
CA SER A 32 -13.91 -0.18 5.75
C SER A 32 -13.83 -1.22 6.85
N LYS A 33 -12.98 -2.23 6.65
CA LYS A 33 -12.85 -3.33 7.61
C LYS A 33 -11.93 -2.91 8.73
N VAL A 34 -12.20 -3.39 9.93
CA VAL A 34 -11.25 -3.34 11.03
C VAL A 34 -9.96 -4.03 10.56
N ALA A 35 -8.86 -3.30 10.58
CA ALA A 35 -7.56 -3.78 10.13
C ALA A 35 -6.61 -3.97 11.31
N HIS A 36 -5.81 -5.01 11.24
CA HIS A 36 -4.72 -5.25 12.17
C HIS A 36 -3.41 -5.12 11.39
N SER A 37 -2.70 -4.02 11.61
CA SER A 37 -1.49 -3.68 10.87
C SER A 37 -0.24 -3.82 11.74
N LEU A 38 0.86 -4.21 11.13
CA LEU A 38 2.17 -4.33 11.77
C LEU A 38 3.19 -3.47 11.03
N VAL A 39 3.90 -2.63 11.77
CA VAL A 39 5.06 -1.89 11.27
C VAL A 39 6.31 -2.48 11.88
N LEU A 40 7.23 -2.91 11.04
CA LEU A 40 8.53 -3.49 11.39
C LEU A 40 9.65 -2.52 11.00
N GLY A 41 10.45 -2.09 11.98
CA GLY A 41 11.42 -1.02 11.79
C GLY A 41 10.81 0.37 12.00
N TRP A 42 11.66 1.41 11.96
CA TRP A 42 11.22 2.80 12.18
C TRP A 42 12.13 3.82 11.54
N ASN A 43 11.53 4.86 10.95
CA ASN A 43 12.23 6.03 10.42
C ASN A 43 11.35 7.29 10.46
N ASP A 44 11.82 8.37 9.85
CA ASP A 44 11.13 9.68 9.86
C ASP A 44 9.76 9.68 9.16
N ASN A 45 9.47 8.68 8.34
CA ASN A 45 8.17 8.52 7.68
C ASN A 45 7.14 7.81 8.56
N GLY A 46 7.57 7.08 9.60
CA GLY A 46 6.70 6.25 10.43
C GLY A 46 5.50 7.01 11.00
N GLY A 47 5.73 8.22 11.51
CA GLY A 47 4.65 9.05 12.05
C GLY A 47 3.62 9.48 11.00
N LYS A 48 4.06 9.80 9.78
CA LYS A 48 3.16 10.14 8.66
C LYS A 48 2.36 8.93 8.23
N ILE A 49 3.00 7.77 8.15
CA ILE A 49 2.35 6.50 7.77
C ILE A 49 1.22 6.16 8.74
N ILE A 50 1.42 6.34 10.06
CA ILE A 50 0.37 6.10 11.05
C ILE A 50 -0.84 7.00 10.80
N LYS A 51 -0.61 8.30 10.59
CA LYS A 51 -1.70 9.27 10.34
C LYS A 51 -2.46 8.96 9.05
N GLU A 52 -1.75 8.61 7.99
CA GLU A 52 -2.40 8.25 6.72
C GLU A 52 -3.19 6.94 6.86
N LEU A 53 -2.64 5.92 7.51
CA LEU A 53 -3.36 4.66 7.74
C LEU A 53 -4.66 4.87 8.53
N ASP A 54 -4.70 5.83 9.48
CA ASP A 54 -5.92 6.15 10.24
C ASP A 54 -7.07 6.58 9.33
N ASN A 55 -6.77 7.24 8.21
CA ASN A 55 -7.77 7.69 7.23
C ASN A 55 -8.38 6.55 6.40
N TYR A 56 -7.68 5.39 6.30
CA TYR A 56 -8.10 4.28 5.43
C TYR A 56 -8.76 3.11 6.15
N VAL A 57 -8.80 3.11 7.48
CA VAL A 57 -9.28 1.97 8.26
C VAL A 57 -10.51 2.29 9.11
N ALA A 58 -11.30 1.27 9.43
CA ALA A 58 -12.45 1.43 10.30
C ALA A 58 -12.05 1.70 11.76
N PRO A 59 -12.89 2.39 12.54
CA PRO A 59 -12.72 2.51 13.97
C PRO A 59 -12.58 1.14 14.66
N GLY A 60 -11.66 1.04 15.61
CA GLY A 60 -11.33 -0.21 16.30
C GLY A 60 -10.18 -0.99 15.66
N SER A 61 -9.56 -0.45 14.60
CA SER A 61 -8.33 -0.99 14.01
C SER A 61 -7.15 -0.88 14.97
N THR A 62 -6.13 -1.71 14.74
CA THR A 62 -4.93 -1.72 15.57
C THR A 62 -3.66 -1.63 14.72
N LEU A 63 -2.66 -0.94 15.24
CA LEU A 63 -1.33 -0.89 14.66
C LEU A 63 -0.30 -1.28 15.72
N THR A 64 0.47 -2.30 15.44
CA THR A 64 1.62 -2.68 16.29
C THR A 64 2.90 -2.23 15.62
N ILE A 65 3.74 -1.50 16.34
CA ILE A 65 5.06 -1.10 15.87
C ILE A 65 6.08 -1.96 16.58
N MET A 66 6.96 -2.64 15.84
CA MET A 66 8.10 -3.33 16.41
C MET A 66 9.40 -2.68 15.92
N ALA A 67 10.05 -1.98 16.82
CA ALA A 67 11.32 -1.29 16.56
C ALA A 67 12.02 -0.95 17.88
N ASP A 68 13.31 -0.66 17.81
CA ASP A 68 14.04 0.00 18.90
C ASP A 68 13.89 1.51 18.73
N LEU A 69 12.91 2.10 19.43
CA LEU A 69 12.56 3.51 19.32
C LEU A 69 13.39 4.37 20.28
N SER A 70 13.79 5.54 19.83
CA SER A 70 14.37 6.58 20.69
C SER A 70 13.29 7.21 21.59
N GLU A 71 13.70 7.93 22.63
CA GLU A 71 12.77 8.70 23.47
C GLU A 71 12.00 9.75 22.65
N GLN A 72 12.62 10.33 21.64
CA GLN A 72 12.00 11.30 20.74
C GLN A 72 10.92 10.65 19.86
N ASP A 73 11.21 9.46 19.32
CA ASP A 73 10.23 8.71 18.52
C ASP A 73 9.03 8.26 19.37
N MET A 74 9.29 7.84 20.61
CA MET A 74 8.23 7.50 21.57
C MET A 74 7.35 8.71 21.88
N ALA A 75 7.95 9.87 22.13
CA ALA A 75 7.19 11.11 22.37
C ALA A 75 6.37 11.53 21.15
N LEU A 76 6.90 11.36 19.93
CA LEU A 76 6.17 11.60 18.69
C LEU A 76 4.95 10.68 18.56
N ILE A 77 5.09 9.39 18.86
CA ILE A 77 3.97 8.43 18.82
C ILE A 77 2.88 8.81 19.83
N GLU A 78 3.24 9.27 21.04
CA GLU A 78 2.24 9.73 22.00
C GLU A 78 1.44 10.93 21.46
N VAL A 79 2.11 11.91 20.83
CA VAL A 79 1.42 13.04 20.19
C VAL A 79 0.48 12.54 19.08
N ILE A 80 0.94 11.60 18.25
CA ILE A 80 0.12 11.05 17.16
C ILE A 80 -1.10 10.30 17.70
N ARG A 81 -0.98 9.58 18.81
CA ARG A 81 -2.12 8.89 19.44
C ARG A 81 -3.27 9.82 19.81
N ASP A 82 -2.96 11.07 20.15
CA ASP A 82 -3.99 12.08 20.48
C ASP A 82 -4.66 12.66 19.22
N GLU A 83 -4.03 12.53 18.06
CA GLU A 83 -4.52 13.07 16.78
C GLU A 83 -5.33 12.07 15.96
N ILE A 84 -5.13 10.76 16.15
CA ILE A 84 -5.80 9.68 15.41
C ILE A 84 -7.04 9.18 16.17
N SER A 85 -8.00 8.62 15.43
CA SER A 85 -9.28 8.22 16.00
C SER A 85 -9.68 6.77 15.71
N ASN A 86 -9.18 6.19 14.62
CA ASN A 86 -9.62 4.87 14.16
C ASN A 86 -8.66 3.75 14.58
N ILE A 87 -7.37 4.11 14.81
CA ILE A 87 -6.29 3.15 15.10
C ILE A 87 -5.85 3.23 16.56
N LYS A 88 -5.75 2.09 17.22
CA LYS A 88 -5.04 1.97 18.49
C LYS A 88 -3.59 1.55 18.23
N VAL A 89 -2.63 2.42 18.54
CA VAL A 89 -1.20 2.16 18.35
C VAL A 89 -0.58 1.50 19.57
N THR A 90 0.15 0.40 19.38
CA THR A 90 0.97 -0.26 20.40
C THR A 90 2.41 -0.36 19.93
N HIS A 91 3.36 -0.34 20.87
CA HIS A 91 4.79 -0.47 20.58
C HIS A 91 5.37 -1.69 21.29
N LEU A 92 6.19 -2.44 20.57
CA LEU A 92 6.98 -3.56 21.07
C LEU A 92 8.44 -3.33 20.70
N LYS A 93 9.35 -3.48 21.67
CA LYS A 93 10.77 -3.44 21.40
C LYS A 93 11.23 -4.80 20.89
N GLY A 94 11.90 -4.83 19.72
CA GLY A 94 12.40 -6.08 19.15
C GLY A 94 13.26 -5.86 17.91
N GLU A 95 14.01 -6.90 17.54
CA GLU A 95 14.85 -6.92 16.33
C GLU A 95 14.12 -7.63 15.20
N ILE A 96 13.85 -6.93 14.09
CA ILE A 96 13.08 -7.44 12.96
C ILE A 96 13.83 -8.48 12.13
N SER A 97 15.15 -8.54 12.21
CA SER A 97 15.96 -9.57 11.55
C SER A 97 16.02 -10.89 12.31
N ASP A 98 15.43 -10.99 13.52
CA ASP A 98 15.34 -12.23 14.27
C ASP A 98 14.03 -12.98 13.98
N LYS A 99 14.15 -14.13 13.30
CA LYS A 99 13.01 -14.97 12.96
C LYS A 99 12.17 -15.40 14.18
N LYS A 100 12.82 -15.68 15.33
CA LYS A 100 12.09 -16.11 16.55
C LYS A 100 11.18 -15.02 17.06
N THR A 101 11.64 -13.78 17.00
CA THR A 101 10.86 -12.60 17.37
C THR A 101 9.65 -12.45 16.45
N LEU A 102 9.81 -12.58 15.13
CA LEU A 102 8.69 -12.51 14.17
C LEU A 102 7.67 -13.65 14.38
N VAL A 103 8.14 -14.86 14.64
CA VAL A 103 7.24 -16.00 14.94
C VAL A 103 6.47 -15.75 16.23
N SER A 104 7.11 -15.20 17.27
CA SER A 104 6.43 -14.92 18.55
C SER A 104 5.35 -13.85 18.46
N LEU A 105 5.44 -12.95 17.47
CA LEU A 105 4.41 -11.96 17.16
C LEU A 105 3.15 -12.53 16.53
N ASN A 106 3.17 -13.81 16.09
CA ASN A 106 2.08 -14.38 15.30
C ASN A 106 1.72 -13.48 14.11
N VAL A 107 2.71 -13.20 13.26
CA VAL A 107 2.56 -12.25 12.13
C VAL A 107 1.37 -12.54 11.23
N GLY A 108 0.88 -13.76 11.18
CA GLY A 108 -0.33 -14.15 10.45
C GLY A 108 -1.64 -13.58 11.01
N ASN A 109 -1.62 -12.98 12.19
CA ASN A 109 -2.79 -12.27 12.74
C ASN A 109 -2.94 -10.86 12.17
N PHE A 110 -1.92 -10.37 11.45
CA PHE A 110 -1.95 -9.06 10.82
C PHE A 110 -2.36 -9.18 9.35
N SER A 111 -3.25 -8.30 8.93
CA SER A 111 -3.68 -8.22 7.53
C SER A 111 -2.69 -7.48 6.65
N ASN A 112 -1.97 -6.51 7.22
CA ASN A 112 -1.02 -5.68 6.51
C ASN A 112 0.27 -5.57 7.32
N ILE A 113 1.41 -5.78 6.66
CA ILE A 113 2.75 -5.64 7.25
C ILE A 113 3.54 -4.61 6.43
N ILE A 114 4.04 -3.60 7.11
CA ILE A 114 4.89 -2.57 6.52
C ILE A 114 6.28 -2.72 7.12
N VAL A 115 7.28 -2.94 6.28
CA VAL A 115 8.68 -3.02 6.70
C VAL A 115 9.37 -1.71 6.32
N LEU A 116 9.80 -0.96 7.33
CA LEU A 116 10.48 0.32 7.15
C LEU A 116 12.00 0.16 7.28
N SER A 117 12.72 0.95 6.51
CA SER A 117 14.16 1.12 6.65
C SER A 117 14.52 1.75 8.00
N TYR A 118 15.75 1.52 8.47
CA TYR A 118 16.24 2.08 9.73
C TYR A 118 16.91 3.43 9.53
N LYS A 119 16.46 4.44 10.26
CA LYS A 119 16.96 5.82 10.24
C LYS A 119 18.44 5.97 10.61
N TYR A 120 18.91 5.14 11.53
CA TYR A 120 20.23 5.32 12.17
C TYR A 120 21.31 4.37 11.64
N LEU A 121 20.99 3.57 10.63
CA LEU A 121 21.91 2.64 10.00
C LEU A 121 22.41 3.16 8.65
N GLU A 122 23.59 2.73 8.25
CA GLU A 122 24.05 2.92 6.89
C GLU A 122 23.11 2.22 5.91
N ILE A 123 22.96 2.77 4.71
CA ILE A 123 21.99 2.31 3.70
C ILE A 123 22.07 0.81 3.46
N GLN A 124 23.27 0.28 3.27
CA GLN A 124 23.47 -1.14 2.98
C GLN A 124 23.14 -2.02 4.18
N GLU A 125 23.40 -1.58 5.39
CA GLU A 125 23.04 -2.32 6.60
C GLU A 125 21.53 -2.30 6.83
N SER A 126 20.89 -1.15 6.62
CA SER A 126 19.44 -0.99 6.71
C SER A 126 18.73 -1.90 5.71
N ASP A 127 19.13 -1.86 4.44
CA ASP A 127 18.54 -2.69 3.39
C ASP A 127 18.79 -4.18 3.63
N ALA A 128 19.96 -4.55 4.14
CA ALA A 128 20.24 -5.94 4.51
C ALA A 128 19.30 -6.46 5.61
N LYS A 129 19.05 -5.68 6.67
CA LYS A 129 18.10 -6.03 7.73
C LYS A 129 16.67 -6.16 7.19
N THR A 130 16.27 -5.24 6.33
CA THR A 130 14.97 -5.25 5.66
C THR A 130 14.80 -6.50 4.80
N LEU A 131 15.81 -6.87 4.01
CA LEU A 131 15.79 -8.10 3.20
C LEU A 131 15.71 -9.36 4.06
N ILE A 132 16.47 -9.43 5.15
CA ILE A 132 16.43 -10.58 6.08
C ILE A 132 15.03 -10.69 6.71
N CYS A 133 14.46 -9.56 7.16
CA CYS A 133 13.11 -9.53 7.69
C CYS A 133 12.10 -10.08 6.68
N LEU A 134 12.17 -9.62 5.45
CA LEU A 134 11.29 -10.03 4.36
C LEU A 134 11.41 -11.52 4.04
N LEU A 135 12.63 -12.06 3.96
CA LEU A 135 12.87 -13.51 3.80
C LEU A 135 12.24 -14.32 4.93
N HIS A 136 12.33 -13.84 6.17
CA HIS A 136 11.69 -14.50 7.30
C HIS A 136 10.16 -14.44 7.21
N LEU A 137 9.58 -13.31 6.85
CA LEU A 137 8.14 -13.15 6.67
C LEU A 137 7.62 -14.10 5.59
N ARG A 138 8.28 -14.17 4.42
CA ARG A 138 7.92 -15.09 3.34
C ARG A 138 8.03 -16.55 3.77
N ASN A 139 9.10 -16.91 4.49
CA ASN A 139 9.24 -18.26 5.02
C ASN A 139 8.13 -18.59 6.04
N ILE A 140 7.68 -17.63 6.84
CA ILE A 140 6.56 -17.81 7.76
C ILE A 140 5.25 -18.00 6.97
N CYS A 141 4.99 -17.20 5.92
CA CYS A 141 3.85 -17.39 5.04
C CYS A 141 3.79 -18.83 4.50
N GLU A 142 4.91 -19.31 3.92
CA GLU A 142 4.99 -20.63 3.33
C GLU A 142 4.86 -21.76 4.38
N GLN A 143 5.48 -21.58 5.55
CA GLN A 143 5.50 -22.61 6.61
C GLN A 143 4.14 -22.79 7.30
N TYR A 144 3.37 -21.71 7.43
CA TYR A 144 2.11 -21.73 8.19
C TYR A 144 0.88 -21.57 7.30
N ASP A 145 1.04 -21.60 5.97
CA ASP A 145 -0.04 -21.40 4.98
C ASP A 145 -0.85 -20.14 5.26
N GLN A 146 -0.14 -19.05 5.53
CA GLN A 146 -0.71 -17.74 5.85
C GLN A 146 -0.51 -16.80 4.67
N ASP A 147 -1.51 -15.93 4.45
CA ASP A 147 -1.46 -14.88 3.43
C ASP A 147 -1.68 -13.52 4.11
N PHE A 148 -0.70 -12.65 3.99
CA PHE A 148 -0.77 -11.27 4.45
C PHE A 148 -0.02 -10.34 3.48
N ASN A 149 -0.52 -9.12 3.37
CA ASN A 149 0.07 -8.13 2.48
C ASN A 149 1.35 -7.55 3.10
N ILE A 150 2.47 -7.58 2.36
CA ILE A 150 3.74 -7.02 2.80
C ILE A 150 4.13 -5.88 1.87
N VAL A 151 4.33 -4.69 2.43
CA VAL A 151 4.93 -3.55 1.73
C VAL A 151 6.25 -3.21 2.37
N THR A 152 7.30 -3.09 1.57
CA THR A 152 8.66 -2.95 2.08
C THR A 152 9.33 -1.71 1.50
N GLU A 153 9.86 -0.86 2.37
CA GLU A 153 10.73 0.25 1.99
C GLU A 153 12.16 -0.23 1.81
N MET A 154 12.81 0.19 0.72
CA MET A 154 14.24 0.04 0.50
C MET A 154 14.85 1.39 0.15
N LEU A 155 16.10 1.58 0.51
CA LEU A 155 16.82 2.83 0.30
C LEU A 155 17.63 2.83 -1.01
N ASP A 156 18.23 1.70 -1.40
CA ASP A 156 19.03 1.59 -2.63
C ASP A 156 18.31 0.77 -3.70
N LEU A 157 18.07 1.39 -4.85
CA LEU A 157 17.45 0.75 -6.02
C LEU A 157 18.22 -0.50 -6.50
N LYS A 158 19.55 -0.54 -6.32
CA LYS A 158 20.38 -1.70 -6.71
C LYS A 158 20.02 -2.96 -5.91
N ASN A 159 19.57 -2.80 -4.67
CA ASN A 159 19.17 -3.91 -3.82
C ASN A 159 17.80 -4.50 -4.22
N ARG A 160 17.03 -3.82 -5.09
CA ARG A 160 15.75 -4.30 -5.61
C ARG A 160 15.86 -5.66 -6.30
N GLU A 161 16.94 -5.88 -7.07
CA GLU A 161 17.15 -7.16 -7.76
C GLU A 161 17.31 -8.33 -6.76
N LEU A 162 17.95 -8.07 -5.61
CA LEU A 162 18.05 -9.06 -4.53
C LEU A 162 16.69 -9.34 -3.91
N GLY A 163 15.84 -8.35 -3.81
CA GLY A 163 14.49 -8.47 -3.31
C GLY A 163 13.57 -9.30 -4.22
N VAL A 164 13.70 -9.15 -5.54
CA VAL A 164 12.96 -9.97 -6.52
C VAL A 164 13.31 -11.46 -6.36
N VAL A 165 14.59 -11.78 -6.11
CA VAL A 165 15.03 -13.18 -5.80
C VAL A 165 14.36 -13.68 -4.51
N ALA A 166 14.09 -12.79 -3.54
CA ALA A 166 13.37 -13.11 -2.31
C ALA A 166 11.84 -13.25 -2.50
N LYS A 167 11.33 -13.26 -3.74
CA LYS A 167 9.89 -13.26 -4.09
C LYS A 167 9.12 -12.12 -3.42
N ALA A 168 9.76 -10.98 -3.25
CA ALA A 168 9.13 -9.81 -2.68
C ALA A 168 8.64 -8.93 -3.84
N ASP A 169 7.36 -8.91 -4.05
CA ASP A 169 6.75 -8.18 -5.17
C ASP A 169 6.47 -6.72 -4.83
N ASP A 170 6.56 -6.32 -3.54
CA ASP A 170 6.06 -5.05 -3.05
C ASP A 170 7.16 -4.18 -2.42
N PHE A 171 8.13 -3.77 -3.25
CA PHE A 171 9.16 -2.82 -2.84
C PHE A 171 8.86 -1.39 -3.26
N ILE A 172 9.00 -0.48 -2.32
CA ILE A 172 9.00 0.96 -2.58
C ILE A 172 10.41 1.49 -2.33
N VAL A 173 11.02 2.06 -3.37
CA VAL A 173 12.29 2.81 -3.26
C VAL A 173 11.94 4.28 -3.36
N GLY A 174 11.95 4.97 -2.22
CA GLY A 174 11.47 6.35 -2.10
C GLY A 174 12.17 7.31 -3.03
N ASP A 175 13.50 7.27 -3.11
CA ASP A 175 14.30 8.16 -3.96
C ASP A 175 13.98 8.00 -5.46
N ASN A 176 13.70 6.77 -5.90
CA ASN A 176 13.31 6.52 -7.28
C ASN A 176 11.93 7.14 -7.58
N LEU A 177 10.96 6.94 -6.71
CA LEU A 177 9.62 7.51 -6.87
C LEU A 177 9.66 9.05 -6.90
N VAL A 178 10.41 9.66 -5.98
CA VAL A 178 10.59 11.12 -5.94
C VAL A 178 11.24 11.62 -7.23
N SER A 179 12.27 10.94 -7.72
CA SER A 179 12.97 11.32 -8.95
C SER A 179 12.05 11.26 -10.18
N LEU A 180 11.21 10.22 -10.28
CA LEU A 180 10.22 10.08 -11.35
C LEU A 180 9.17 11.20 -11.28
N LEU A 181 8.64 11.49 -10.09
CA LEU A 181 7.66 12.57 -9.90
C LEU A 181 8.24 13.94 -10.25
N LEU A 182 9.46 14.22 -9.80
CA LEU A 182 10.14 15.49 -10.12
C LEU A 182 10.37 15.64 -11.61
N SER A 183 10.80 14.57 -12.29
CA SER A 183 11.00 14.58 -13.74
C SER A 183 9.71 14.87 -14.50
N GLN A 184 8.62 14.19 -14.14
CA GLN A 184 7.32 14.41 -14.79
C GLN A 184 6.73 15.79 -14.50
N LEU A 185 6.87 16.29 -13.26
CA LEU A 185 6.40 17.64 -12.91
C LEU A 185 7.24 18.74 -13.56
N SER A 186 8.53 18.50 -13.85
CA SER A 186 9.38 19.45 -14.57
C SER A 186 8.96 19.59 -16.03
N GLU A 187 8.52 18.51 -16.64
CA GLU A 187 8.00 18.50 -18.02
C GLU A 187 6.60 19.11 -18.09
N ASN A 188 5.69 18.71 -17.19
CA ASN A 188 4.32 19.22 -17.18
C ASN A 188 3.83 19.56 -15.78
N ARG A 189 3.83 20.86 -15.43
CA ARG A 189 3.40 21.37 -14.13
C ARG A 189 1.93 21.08 -13.80
N THR A 190 1.08 20.83 -14.80
CA THR A 190 -0.34 20.53 -14.56
C THR A 190 -0.55 19.17 -13.93
N LEU A 191 0.41 18.24 -14.08
CA LEU A 191 0.40 16.93 -13.42
C LEU A 191 0.39 17.04 -11.89
N LYS A 192 0.86 18.16 -11.32
CA LYS A 192 0.79 18.36 -9.87
C LYS A 192 -0.62 18.16 -9.32
N LYS A 193 -1.64 18.69 -10.01
CA LYS A 193 -3.04 18.55 -9.59
C LYS A 193 -3.51 17.09 -9.62
N VAL A 194 -3.01 16.33 -10.60
CA VAL A 194 -3.33 14.89 -10.70
C VAL A 194 -2.70 14.11 -9.55
N TYR A 195 -1.44 14.38 -9.23
CA TYR A 195 -0.76 13.72 -8.11
C TYR A 195 -1.35 14.13 -6.75
N ASP A 196 -1.66 15.42 -6.57
CA ASP A 196 -2.31 15.91 -5.36
C ASP A 196 -3.65 15.17 -5.13
N GLU A 197 -4.40 14.88 -6.19
CA GLU A 197 -5.67 14.13 -6.11
C GLU A 197 -5.44 12.63 -5.87
N LEU A 198 -4.46 12.01 -6.53
CA LEU A 198 -4.16 10.59 -6.40
C LEU A 198 -3.62 10.20 -5.01
N PHE A 199 -2.94 11.13 -4.34
CA PHE A 199 -2.32 10.88 -3.03
C PHE A 199 -3.13 11.43 -1.86
N ARG A 200 -4.32 11.99 -2.10
CA ARG A 200 -5.24 12.37 -1.03
C ARG A 200 -5.98 11.15 -0.50
N SER A 201 -6.25 11.14 0.80
CA SER A 201 -7.14 10.17 1.43
C SER A 201 -8.63 10.46 1.20
N GLU A 202 -8.95 11.65 0.67
CA GLU A 202 -10.31 12.07 0.33
C GLU A 202 -10.38 12.44 -1.15
N GLY A 203 -11.43 12.07 -1.84
CA GLY A 203 -11.66 12.41 -3.26
C GLY A 203 -11.62 11.21 -4.19
N SER A 204 -11.01 11.41 -5.37
CA SER A 204 -10.94 10.36 -6.39
C SER A 204 -9.75 9.45 -6.13
N GLU A 205 -10.01 8.22 -5.74
CA GLU A 205 -9.01 7.19 -5.50
C GLU A 205 -8.99 6.14 -6.60
N ILE A 206 -7.84 5.48 -6.79
CA ILE A 206 -7.72 4.34 -7.70
C ILE A 206 -7.93 3.05 -6.92
N TYR A 207 -9.03 2.35 -7.22
CA TYR A 207 -9.34 1.06 -6.63
C TYR A 207 -9.21 -0.08 -7.64
N LEU A 208 -8.61 -1.18 -7.21
CA LEU A 208 -8.71 -2.45 -7.91
C LEU A 208 -9.91 -3.21 -7.36
N LYS A 209 -10.94 -3.38 -8.18
CA LYS A 209 -12.16 -4.10 -7.82
C LYS A 209 -12.33 -5.33 -8.70
N PRO A 210 -12.85 -6.46 -8.17
CA PRO A 210 -13.11 -7.64 -8.98
C PRO A 210 -14.06 -7.33 -10.16
N ALA A 211 -13.68 -7.74 -11.37
CA ALA A 211 -14.50 -7.51 -12.57
C ALA A 211 -15.92 -8.13 -12.46
N SER A 212 -16.06 -9.21 -11.69
CA SER A 212 -17.36 -9.84 -11.38
C SER A 212 -18.37 -8.91 -10.72
N ARG A 213 -17.91 -7.80 -10.15
CA ARG A 213 -18.79 -6.78 -9.56
C ARG A 213 -19.55 -5.99 -10.62
N TYR A 214 -18.95 -5.84 -11.81
CA TYR A 214 -19.45 -4.97 -12.86
C TYR A 214 -20.00 -5.73 -14.07
N VAL A 215 -19.48 -6.93 -14.31
CA VAL A 215 -19.82 -7.75 -15.49
C VAL A 215 -19.85 -9.24 -15.14
N GLN A 216 -20.56 -10.01 -15.97
CA GLN A 216 -20.54 -11.46 -15.87
C GLN A 216 -19.23 -11.99 -16.46
N LEU A 217 -18.44 -12.70 -15.65
CA LEU A 217 -17.18 -13.29 -16.10
C LEU A 217 -17.42 -14.33 -17.21
N GLY A 218 -16.48 -14.42 -18.15
CA GLY A 218 -16.55 -15.35 -19.27
C GLY A 218 -17.43 -14.90 -20.45
N LYS A 219 -18.01 -13.69 -20.38
CA LYS A 219 -18.69 -13.06 -21.51
C LYS A 219 -17.89 -11.92 -22.06
N GLU A 220 -17.88 -11.78 -23.37
CA GLU A 220 -17.29 -10.64 -24.04
C GLU A 220 -18.17 -9.41 -23.82
N VAL A 221 -17.58 -8.33 -23.33
CA VAL A 221 -18.25 -7.05 -23.04
C VAL A 221 -17.36 -5.90 -23.51
N ASP A 222 -17.98 -4.82 -23.97
CA ASP A 222 -17.26 -3.61 -24.33
C ASP A 222 -16.95 -2.72 -23.10
N TYR A 223 -15.99 -1.82 -23.26
CA TYR A 223 -15.59 -0.90 -22.19
C TYR A 223 -16.75 -0.02 -21.71
N ASN A 224 -17.62 0.43 -22.62
CA ASN A 224 -18.73 1.32 -22.27
C ASN A 224 -19.79 0.60 -21.41
N THR A 225 -19.98 -0.69 -21.62
CA THR A 225 -20.82 -1.52 -20.73
C THR A 225 -20.26 -1.56 -19.31
N ILE A 226 -18.93 -1.71 -19.16
CA ILE A 226 -18.28 -1.70 -17.84
C ILE A 226 -18.48 -0.34 -17.16
N VAL A 227 -18.25 0.77 -17.89
CA VAL A 227 -18.43 2.14 -17.39
C VAL A 227 -19.90 2.39 -17.00
N ALA A 228 -20.85 1.99 -17.84
CA ALA A 228 -22.27 2.17 -17.56
C ALA A 228 -22.71 1.38 -16.32
N ASN A 229 -22.24 0.15 -16.18
CA ASN A 229 -22.52 -0.67 -15.00
C ASN A 229 -21.87 -0.09 -13.74
N ALA A 230 -20.64 0.40 -13.84
CA ALA A 230 -19.96 1.05 -12.71
C ALA A 230 -20.63 2.36 -12.27
N ALA A 231 -21.20 3.12 -13.22
CA ALA A 231 -21.92 4.36 -12.93
C ALA A 231 -23.34 4.12 -12.38
N ALA A 232 -23.89 2.94 -12.55
CA ALA A 232 -25.22 2.56 -12.04
C ALA A 232 -25.18 1.97 -10.62
N LEU A 233 -23.98 1.74 -10.13
CA LEU A 233 -23.69 1.17 -8.82
C LEU A 233 -23.38 2.24 -7.80
#